data_c1b364d632995317cca106e2b691d0f1
#
_entry.id   c1b364d632995317cca106e2b691d0f1
#
_cell.length_a   1.000
_cell.length_b   1.000
_cell.length_c   1.000
_cell.angle_alpha   90.00
_cell.angle_beta   90.00
_cell.angle_gamma   90.00
#
_symmetry.space_group_name_H-M   'P 1'
#
loop_
_entity.id
_entity.type
_entity.pdbx_description
1 polymer ?
#
loop_
_entity_poly.entity_id
_entity_poly.type
_entity_poly.pdbx_seq_one_letter_code
_entity_poly.pdbx_strand_id
1 'polypeptide(L)'
;MSLLLVASLVFKAVAILLLGRIAWTDFSTQRISNRDVLLLLCLGLGTLQFQSLQAHSWLEMGISAFGGLALFLALFPFWLLQKIGAGDVKLMSATPFLIGGSNLAMFSIFLLAFALATLAVVKNPFLLPAGMFRHYVQHMDRKGIVPFGVPISAAAICAVALQMYHAIVVATSSGILEQLN
;
A
#
# COMPACT_ATOMS: atom_id res chain seq x y z
N MET A 1 -15.77 21.31 -3.20
CA MET A 1 -14.63 20.50 -2.70
C MET A 1 -13.53 21.42 -2.19
N SER A 2 -13.01 21.22 -0.99
CA SER A 2 -11.90 22.05 -0.47
C SER A 2 -10.61 21.77 -1.25
N LEU A 3 -9.75 22.78 -1.38
CA LEU A 3 -8.44 22.65 -2.03
C LEU A 3 -7.59 21.56 -1.38
N LEU A 4 -7.66 21.45 -0.05
CA LEU A 4 -6.94 20.42 0.71
C LEU A 4 -7.40 19.01 0.36
N LEU A 5 -8.70 18.80 0.15
CA LEU A 5 -9.22 17.49 -0.28
C LEU A 5 -8.68 17.13 -1.68
N VAL A 6 -8.74 18.07 -2.63
CA VAL A 6 -8.20 17.85 -3.98
C VAL A 6 -6.71 17.51 -3.92
N ALA A 7 -5.93 18.26 -3.14
CA ALA A 7 -4.50 17.99 -2.97
C ALA A 7 -4.25 16.59 -2.41
N SER A 8 -4.99 16.17 -1.36
CA SER A 8 -4.84 14.82 -0.79
C SER A 8 -5.19 13.71 -1.80
N LEU A 9 -6.24 13.91 -2.62
CA LEU A 9 -6.62 12.97 -3.66
C LEU A 9 -5.54 12.85 -4.76
N VAL A 10 -4.92 13.96 -5.16
CA VAL A 10 -3.82 13.96 -6.14
C VAL A 10 -2.62 13.19 -5.58
N PHE A 11 -2.22 13.42 -4.33
CA PHE A 11 -1.12 12.67 -3.69
C PHE A 11 -1.42 11.17 -3.62
N LYS A 12 -2.66 10.79 -3.29
CA LYS A 12 -3.11 9.39 -3.29
C LYS A 12 -3.07 8.78 -4.68
N ALA A 13 -3.51 9.50 -5.71
CA ALA A 13 -3.46 9.01 -7.10
C ALA A 13 -2.01 8.76 -7.55
N VAL A 14 -1.09 9.69 -7.25
CA VAL A 14 0.35 9.51 -7.53
C VAL A 14 0.92 8.32 -6.76
N ALA A 15 0.51 8.14 -5.50
CA ALA A 15 0.93 7.00 -4.69
C ALA A 15 0.45 5.65 -5.27
N ILE A 16 -0.76 5.57 -5.83
CA ILE A 16 -1.25 4.38 -6.52
C ILE A 16 -0.35 4.03 -7.71
N LEU A 17 0.03 5.01 -8.54
CA LEU A 17 0.94 4.79 -9.66
C LEU A 17 2.32 4.31 -9.19
N LEU A 18 2.83 4.89 -8.11
CA LEU A 18 4.11 4.48 -7.51
C LEU A 18 4.04 3.06 -6.93
N LEU A 19 2.94 2.70 -6.27
CA LEU A 19 2.71 1.33 -5.77
C LEU A 19 2.63 0.31 -6.91
N GLY A 20 1.97 0.66 -8.02
CA GLY A 20 1.96 -0.16 -9.23
C GLY A 20 3.37 -0.39 -9.79
N ARG A 21 4.21 0.65 -9.80
CA ARG A 21 5.63 0.54 -10.19
C ARG A 21 6.41 -0.35 -9.21
N ILE A 22 6.21 -0.19 -7.89
CA ILE A 22 6.86 -1.02 -6.87
C ILE A 22 6.46 -2.49 -7.07
N ALA A 23 5.18 -2.79 -7.27
CA ALA A 23 4.70 -4.14 -7.53
C ALA A 23 5.36 -4.75 -8.78
N TRP A 24 5.46 -3.96 -9.87
CA TRP A 24 6.11 -4.39 -11.11
C TRP A 24 7.61 -4.64 -10.94
N THR A 25 8.32 -3.74 -10.25
CA THR A 25 9.77 -3.90 -10.02
C THR A 25 10.06 -5.06 -9.08
N ASP A 26 9.24 -5.27 -8.04
CA ASP A 26 9.37 -6.40 -7.14
C ASP A 26 9.09 -7.72 -7.86
N PHE A 27 8.05 -7.77 -8.68
CA PHE A 27 7.76 -8.95 -9.50
C PHE A 27 8.90 -9.28 -10.46
N SER A 28 9.48 -8.28 -11.14
CA SER A 28 10.49 -8.49 -12.21
C SER A 28 11.91 -8.65 -11.69
N THR A 29 12.30 -7.88 -10.67
CA THR A 29 13.70 -7.84 -10.17
C THR A 29 13.87 -8.36 -8.75
N GLN A 30 12.76 -8.62 -8.03
CA GLN A 30 12.73 -9.03 -6.62
C GLN A 30 13.49 -8.05 -5.71
N ARG A 31 13.44 -6.76 -6.08
CA ARG A 31 14.10 -5.67 -5.35
C ARG A 31 13.19 -4.44 -5.30
N ILE A 32 12.97 -3.95 -4.08
CA ILE A 32 12.27 -2.69 -3.85
C ILE A 32 13.30 -1.59 -3.66
N SER A 33 13.22 -0.53 -4.49
CA SER A 33 14.13 0.60 -4.42
C SER A 33 13.88 1.44 -3.16
N ASN A 34 14.95 1.83 -2.46
CA ASN A 34 14.85 2.75 -1.32
C ASN A 34 14.24 4.11 -1.73
N ARG A 35 14.49 4.55 -2.98
CA ARG A 35 13.91 5.80 -3.53
C ARG A 35 12.40 5.71 -3.63
N ASP A 36 11.88 4.58 -4.11
CA ASP A 36 10.43 4.38 -4.26
C ASP A 36 9.74 4.34 -2.90
N VAL A 37 10.33 3.68 -1.90
CA VAL A 37 9.80 3.67 -0.52
C VAL A 37 9.85 5.07 0.12
N LEU A 38 10.94 5.81 -0.09
CA LEU A 38 11.05 7.18 0.42
C LEU A 38 10.02 8.11 -0.22
N LEU A 39 9.83 8.02 -1.54
CA LEU A 39 8.80 8.77 -2.25
C LEU A 39 7.41 8.42 -1.75
N LEU A 40 7.13 7.12 -1.51
CA LEU A 40 5.86 6.68 -0.94
C LEU A 40 5.62 7.27 0.46
N LEU A 41 6.66 7.28 1.31
CA LEU A 41 6.61 7.89 2.64
C LEU A 41 6.33 9.39 2.55
N CYS A 42 7.00 10.11 1.65
CA CYS A 42 6.76 11.56 1.44
C CYS A 42 5.33 11.82 0.95
N LEU A 43 4.81 11.02 0.02
CA LEU A 43 3.43 11.13 -0.46
C LEU A 43 2.43 10.83 0.66
N GLY A 44 2.70 9.81 1.48
CA GLY A 44 1.88 9.44 2.63
C GLY A 44 1.84 10.56 3.68
N LEU A 45 2.99 11.08 4.08
CA LEU A 45 3.09 12.21 5.01
C LEU A 45 2.36 13.43 4.48
N GLY A 46 2.53 13.78 3.18
CA GLY A 46 1.80 14.88 2.55
C GLY A 46 0.28 14.67 2.59
N THR A 47 -0.18 13.45 2.31
CA THR A 47 -1.61 13.10 2.39
C THR A 47 -2.17 13.28 3.81
N LEU A 48 -1.46 12.75 4.83
CA LEU A 48 -1.83 12.89 6.24
C LEU A 48 -1.81 14.35 6.68
N GLN A 49 -0.83 15.13 6.23
CA GLN A 49 -0.75 16.57 6.51
C GLN A 49 -2.01 17.30 6.04
N PHE A 50 -2.42 17.09 4.78
CA PHE A 50 -3.63 17.71 4.23
C PHE A 50 -4.89 17.27 4.97
N GLN A 51 -5.00 15.99 5.32
CA GLN A 51 -6.12 15.45 6.10
C GLN A 51 -6.15 16.02 7.53
N SER A 52 -5.01 16.11 8.20
CA SER A 52 -4.90 16.66 9.56
C SER A 52 -5.28 18.14 9.60
N LEU A 53 -4.88 18.92 8.60
CA LEU A 53 -5.26 20.32 8.46
C LEU A 53 -6.77 20.47 8.22
N GLN A 54 -7.37 19.60 7.43
CA GLN A 54 -8.80 19.62 7.13
C GLN A 54 -9.63 19.19 8.35
N ALA A 55 -9.19 18.18 9.09
CA ALA A 55 -9.86 17.67 10.28
C ALA A 55 -9.56 18.46 11.57
N HIS A 56 -8.62 19.41 11.53
CA HIS A 56 -8.08 20.12 12.70
C HIS A 56 -7.61 19.15 13.81
N SER A 57 -7.08 17.97 13.41
CA SER A 57 -6.65 16.92 14.33
C SER A 57 -5.41 16.21 13.81
N TRP A 58 -4.41 16.09 14.66
CA TRP A 58 -3.15 15.39 14.38
C TRP A 58 -3.15 13.94 14.86
N LEU A 59 -4.26 13.47 15.40
CA LEU A 59 -4.39 12.13 16.00
C LEU A 59 -4.04 11.04 14.97
N GLU A 60 -4.56 11.16 13.75
CA GLU A 60 -4.33 10.16 12.70
C GLU A 60 -2.85 10.07 12.31
N MET A 61 -2.14 11.20 12.30
CA MET A 61 -0.70 11.22 12.06
C MET A 61 0.07 10.48 13.18
N GLY A 62 -0.33 10.69 14.44
CA GLY A 62 0.23 9.97 15.59
C GLY A 62 -0.01 8.46 15.52
N ILE A 63 -1.25 8.05 15.20
CA ILE A 63 -1.61 6.63 15.04
C ILE A 63 -0.82 6.00 13.88
N SER A 64 -0.69 6.72 12.76
CA SER A 64 0.08 6.25 11.60
C SER A 64 1.57 6.09 11.91
N ALA A 65 2.16 7.04 12.64
CA ALA A 65 3.56 6.97 13.06
C ALA A 65 3.78 5.78 14.02
N PHE A 66 2.89 5.61 14.99
CA PHE A 66 2.93 4.47 15.90
C PHE A 66 2.78 3.15 15.15
N GLY A 67 1.81 3.05 14.23
CA GLY A 67 1.59 1.86 13.41
C GLY A 67 2.79 1.52 12.52
N GLY A 68 3.41 2.52 11.87
CA GLY A 68 4.60 2.34 11.06
C GLY A 68 5.79 1.86 11.89
N LEU A 69 6.01 2.46 13.07
CA LEU A 69 7.08 2.03 14.00
C LEU A 69 6.81 0.62 14.54
N ALA A 70 5.58 0.32 14.93
CA ALA A 70 5.20 -1.00 15.44
C ALA A 70 5.43 -2.09 14.38
N LEU A 71 5.02 -1.86 13.12
CA LEU A 71 5.29 -2.78 12.02
C LEU A 71 6.79 -2.93 11.75
N PHE A 72 7.54 -1.83 11.78
CA PHE A 72 8.99 -1.89 11.64
C PHE A 72 9.62 -2.77 12.72
N LEU A 73 9.32 -2.51 13.99
CA LEU A 73 9.86 -3.27 15.12
C LEU A 73 9.42 -4.74 15.10
N ALA A 74 8.18 -5.03 14.71
CA ALA A 74 7.68 -6.40 14.60
C ALA A 74 8.35 -7.19 13.47
N LEU A 75 8.65 -6.54 12.32
CA LEU A 75 9.23 -7.21 11.16
C LEU A 75 10.77 -7.21 11.18
N PHE A 76 11.40 -6.31 11.92
CA PHE A 76 12.84 -6.18 12.00
C PHE A 76 13.57 -7.46 12.45
N PRO A 77 13.10 -8.24 13.45
CA PRO A 77 13.70 -9.52 13.80
C PRO A 77 13.67 -10.53 12.64
N PHE A 78 12.58 -10.57 11.88
CA PHE A 78 12.45 -11.48 10.73
C PHE A 78 13.41 -11.11 9.61
N TRP A 79 13.68 -9.82 9.42
CA TRP A 79 14.73 -9.36 8.51
C TRP A 79 16.12 -9.77 9.00
N LEU A 80 16.44 -9.62 10.29
CA LEU A 80 17.71 -10.06 10.86
C LEU A 80 17.92 -11.57 10.67
N LEU A 81 16.85 -12.36 10.79
CA LEU A 81 16.84 -13.80 10.55
C LEU A 81 16.81 -14.16 9.06
N GLN A 82 16.91 -13.18 8.15
CA GLN A 82 16.89 -13.34 6.69
C GLN A 82 15.63 -14.06 6.16
N LYS A 83 14.51 -13.98 6.89
CA LYS A 83 13.22 -14.56 6.49
C LYS A 83 12.40 -13.63 5.59
N ILE A 84 12.63 -12.33 5.68
CA ILE A 84 11.90 -11.28 4.94
C ILE A 84 12.92 -10.31 4.33
N GLY A 85 12.64 -9.81 3.14
CA GLY A 85 13.46 -8.81 2.45
C GLY A 85 13.47 -7.46 3.18
N ALA A 86 14.60 -6.76 3.19
CA ALA A 86 14.69 -5.41 3.77
C ALA A 86 13.73 -4.42 3.07
N GLY A 87 13.47 -4.61 1.78
CA GLY A 87 12.52 -3.81 1.01
C GLY A 87 11.10 -3.95 1.51
N ASP A 88 10.67 -5.19 1.80
CA ASP A 88 9.32 -5.50 2.29
C ASP A 88 9.08 -4.87 3.65
N VAL A 89 10.06 -4.96 4.57
CA VAL A 89 9.98 -4.33 5.90
C VAL A 89 9.81 -2.82 5.78
N LYS A 90 10.59 -2.17 4.94
CA LYS A 90 10.50 -0.72 4.71
C LYS A 90 9.17 -0.34 4.08
N LEU A 91 8.70 -1.08 3.08
CA LEU A 91 7.43 -0.83 2.41
C LEU A 91 6.26 -0.98 3.37
N MET A 92 6.21 -2.07 4.15
CA MET A 92 5.20 -2.29 5.18
C MET A 92 5.17 -1.17 6.22
N SER A 93 6.35 -0.72 6.67
CA SER A 93 6.46 0.35 7.68
C SER A 93 6.06 1.74 7.14
N ALA A 94 6.23 1.97 5.83
CA ALA A 94 5.81 3.21 5.17
C ALA A 94 4.30 3.25 4.86
N THR A 95 3.66 2.09 4.70
CA THR A 95 2.24 1.99 4.29
C THR A 95 1.27 2.69 5.25
N PRO A 96 1.39 2.64 6.60
CA PRO A 96 0.49 3.34 7.52
C PRO A 96 0.43 4.85 7.30
N PHE A 97 1.53 5.47 6.83
CA PHE A 97 1.54 6.90 6.52
C PHE A 97 0.70 7.25 5.28
N LEU A 98 0.53 6.31 4.36
CA LEU A 98 -0.27 6.52 3.16
C LEU A 98 -1.76 6.24 3.38
N ILE A 99 -2.08 5.12 4.07
CA ILE A 99 -3.46 4.67 4.28
C ILE A 99 -4.10 5.25 5.54
N GLY A 100 -3.31 5.84 6.44
CA GLY A 100 -3.73 6.20 7.79
C GLY A 100 -3.70 5.00 8.75
N GLY A 101 -3.28 5.25 9.98
CA GLY A 101 -3.13 4.20 10.99
C GLY A 101 -4.43 3.53 11.39
N SER A 102 -5.55 4.28 11.41
CA SER A 102 -6.89 3.75 11.69
C SER A 102 -7.38 2.72 10.65
N ASN A 103 -6.83 2.72 9.43
CA ASN A 103 -7.20 1.80 8.36
C ASN A 103 -6.30 0.56 8.26
N LEU A 104 -5.38 0.36 9.21
CA LEU A 104 -4.47 -0.80 9.22
C LEU A 104 -5.21 -2.14 9.26
N ALA A 105 -6.33 -2.24 9.96
CA ALA A 105 -7.13 -3.46 10.00
C ALA A 105 -7.67 -3.83 8.61
N MET A 106 -8.23 -2.86 7.88
CA MET A 106 -8.72 -3.06 6.52
C MET A 106 -7.57 -3.44 5.57
N PHE A 107 -6.45 -2.74 5.65
CA PHE A 107 -5.25 -3.07 4.89
C PHE A 107 -4.76 -4.49 5.17
N SER A 108 -4.77 -4.93 6.43
CA SER A 108 -4.34 -6.27 6.82
C SER A 108 -5.22 -7.37 6.21
N ILE A 109 -6.53 -7.14 6.08
CA ILE A 109 -7.46 -8.07 5.41
C ILE A 109 -7.10 -8.16 3.92
N PHE A 110 -6.92 -7.03 3.24
CA PHE A 110 -6.51 -7.03 1.83
C PHE A 110 -5.14 -7.67 1.64
N LEU A 111 -4.18 -7.36 2.54
CA LEU A 111 -2.85 -7.95 2.49
C LEU A 111 -2.90 -9.48 2.63
N LEU A 112 -3.69 -10.00 3.57
CA LEU A 112 -3.88 -11.45 3.74
C LEU A 112 -4.46 -12.08 2.46
N ALA A 113 -5.51 -11.49 1.90
CA ALA A 113 -6.14 -11.98 0.68
C ALA A 113 -5.15 -12.01 -0.51
N PHE A 114 -4.43 -10.90 -0.76
CA PHE A 114 -3.47 -10.83 -1.85
C PHE A 114 -2.21 -11.68 -1.59
N ALA A 115 -1.76 -11.81 -0.35
CA ALA A 115 -0.65 -12.69 0.00
C ALA A 115 -1.00 -14.17 -0.27
N LEU A 116 -2.20 -14.61 0.13
CA LEU A 116 -2.69 -15.96 -0.17
C LEU A 116 -2.84 -16.18 -1.67
N ALA A 117 -3.39 -15.20 -2.41
CA ALA A 117 -3.51 -15.28 -3.87
C ALA A 117 -2.14 -15.37 -4.55
N THR A 118 -1.18 -14.53 -4.14
CA THR A 118 0.19 -14.56 -4.67
C THR A 118 0.85 -15.90 -4.38
N LEU A 119 0.73 -16.41 -3.15
CA LEU A 119 1.27 -17.70 -2.76
C LEU A 119 0.62 -18.83 -3.56
N ALA A 120 -0.70 -18.81 -3.75
CA ALA A 120 -1.42 -19.80 -4.54
C ALA A 120 -0.94 -19.82 -6.00
N VAL A 121 -0.73 -18.65 -6.61
CA VAL A 121 -0.21 -18.54 -7.98
C VAL A 121 1.23 -19.04 -8.07
N VAL A 122 2.09 -18.66 -7.13
CA VAL A 122 3.50 -19.11 -7.13
C VAL A 122 3.60 -20.61 -6.94
N LYS A 123 2.82 -21.18 -6.02
CA LYS A 123 2.83 -22.64 -5.73
C LYS A 123 2.12 -23.47 -6.80
N ASN A 124 1.16 -22.90 -7.53
CA ASN A 124 0.40 -23.56 -8.58
C ASN A 124 0.52 -22.80 -9.90
N PRO A 125 1.68 -22.84 -10.58
CA PRO A 125 1.89 -22.08 -11.83
C PRO A 125 0.92 -22.49 -12.96
N PHE A 126 0.22 -23.64 -12.82
CA PHE A 126 -0.81 -24.09 -13.76
C PHE A 126 -2.07 -23.21 -13.78
N LEU A 127 -2.29 -22.40 -12.71
CA LEU A 127 -3.36 -21.39 -12.70
C LEU A 127 -3.13 -20.28 -13.72
N LEU A 128 -1.88 -20.10 -14.18
CA LEU A 128 -1.54 -19.13 -15.22
C LEU A 128 -1.68 -19.76 -16.62
N PRO A 129 -2.14 -18.98 -17.63
CA PRO A 129 -2.14 -19.42 -19.01
C PRO A 129 -0.74 -19.83 -19.46
N ALA A 130 -0.67 -20.84 -20.36
CA ALA A 130 0.61 -21.30 -20.88
C ALA A 130 1.32 -20.15 -21.60
N GLY A 131 2.60 -19.92 -21.26
CA GLY A 131 3.40 -18.85 -21.83
C GLY A 131 4.59 -18.46 -20.98
N MET A 132 5.23 -17.35 -21.34
CA MET A 132 6.44 -16.83 -20.70
C MET A 132 6.22 -16.56 -19.19
N PHE A 133 5.04 -16.08 -18.80
CA PHE A 133 4.66 -15.85 -17.39
C PHE A 133 4.69 -17.13 -16.55
N ARG A 134 4.16 -18.23 -17.07
CA ARG A 134 4.18 -19.53 -16.38
C ARG A 134 5.60 -19.99 -16.12
N HIS A 135 6.48 -19.91 -17.13
CA HIS A 135 7.89 -20.28 -16.98
C HIS A 135 8.62 -19.43 -15.96
N TYR A 136 8.34 -18.12 -15.95
CA TYR A 136 8.93 -17.20 -14.99
C TYR A 136 8.51 -17.55 -13.55
N VAL A 137 7.20 -17.76 -13.30
CA VAL A 137 6.67 -18.12 -11.97
C VAL A 137 7.18 -19.50 -11.54
N GLN A 138 7.30 -20.49 -12.42
CA GLN A 138 7.92 -21.78 -12.12
C GLN A 138 9.39 -21.65 -11.70
N HIS A 139 10.12 -20.70 -12.30
CA HIS A 139 11.49 -20.44 -11.90
C HIS A 139 11.57 -19.81 -10.50
N MET A 140 10.62 -18.94 -10.14
CA MET A 140 10.51 -18.36 -8.80
C MET A 140 10.20 -19.44 -7.75
N ASP A 141 9.24 -20.33 -8.01
CA ASP A 141 8.89 -21.42 -7.11
C ASP A 141 10.09 -22.36 -6.86
N ARG A 142 10.83 -22.71 -7.90
CA ARG A 142 12.05 -23.53 -7.76
C ARG A 142 13.13 -22.88 -6.91
N LYS A 143 13.20 -21.55 -6.90
CA LYS A 143 14.14 -20.78 -6.06
C LYS A 143 13.60 -20.51 -4.66
N GLY A 144 12.33 -20.86 -4.37
CA GLY A 144 11.67 -20.55 -3.11
C GLY A 144 11.46 -19.05 -2.86
N ILE A 145 11.40 -18.25 -3.93
CA ILE A 145 11.27 -16.79 -3.84
C ILE A 145 9.81 -16.42 -4.05
N VAL A 146 9.24 -15.64 -3.11
CA VAL A 146 7.90 -15.07 -3.22
C VAL A 146 8.02 -13.54 -3.23
N PRO A 147 7.52 -12.84 -4.26
CA PRO A 147 7.59 -11.38 -4.34
C PRO A 147 6.56 -10.76 -3.38
N PHE A 148 6.94 -10.48 -2.14
CA PHE A 148 6.04 -9.91 -1.12
C PHE A 148 5.67 -8.45 -1.38
N GLY A 149 6.46 -7.69 -2.12
CA GLY A 149 6.12 -6.34 -2.54
C GLY A 149 4.86 -6.26 -3.41
N VAL A 150 4.55 -7.32 -4.17
CA VAL A 150 3.32 -7.40 -4.98
C VAL A 150 2.06 -7.37 -4.12
N PRO A 151 1.84 -8.31 -3.16
CA PRO A 151 0.65 -8.29 -2.32
C PRO A 151 0.57 -7.07 -1.41
N ILE A 152 1.70 -6.54 -0.91
CA ILE A 152 1.72 -5.32 -0.09
C ILE A 152 1.22 -4.13 -0.92
N SER A 153 1.76 -3.95 -2.14
CA SER A 153 1.35 -2.87 -3.02
C SER A 153 -0.11 -2.99 -3.47
N ALA A 154 -0.57 -4.20 -3.82
CA ALA A 154 -1.96 -4.44 -4.21
C ALA A 154 -2.93 -4.13 -3.07
N ALA A 155 -2.64 -4.56 -1.85
CA ALA A 155 -3.44 -4.25 -0.66
C ALA A 155 -3.49 -2.75 -0.38
N ALA A 156 -2.35 -2.06 -0.48
CA ALA A 156 -2.28 -0.61 -0.30
C ALA A 156 -3.06 0.14 -1.39
N ILE A 157 -2.99 -0.28 -2.65
CA ILE A 157 -3.78 0.29 -3.75
C ILE A 157 -5.27 0.16 -3.47
N CYS A 158 -5.75 -1.04 -3.08
CA CYS A 158 -7.16 -1.25 -2.76
C CYS A 158 -7.61 -0.38 -1.58
N ALA A 159 -6.82 -0.30 -0.51
CA ALA A 159 -7.13 0.53 0.65
C ALA A 159 -7.21 2.02 0.28
N VAL A 160 -6.24 2.53 -0.48
CA VAL A 160 -6.21 3.93 -0.93
C VAL A 160 -7.36 4.23 -1.89
N ALA A 161 -7.63 3.34 -2.86
CA ALA A 161 -8.71 3.51 -3.81
C ALA A 161 -10.08 3.57 -3.12
N LEU A 162 -10.32 2.71 -2.13
CA LEU A 162 -11.55 2.72 -1.34
C LEU A 162 -11.70 4.02 -0.54
N GLN A 163 -10.63 4.52 0.06
CA GLN A 163 -10.63 5.81 0.77
C GLN A 163 -10.92 6.98 -0.19
N MET A 164 -10.33 6.97 -1.38
CA MET A 164 -10.60 8.00 -2.39
C MET A 164 -12.07 7.97 -2.82
N TYR A 165 -12.61 6.77 -3.06
CA TYR A 165 -14.02 6.60 -3.40
C TYR A 165 -14.93 7.17 -2.30
N HIS A 166 -14.72 6.80 -1.04
CA HIS A 166 -15.50 7.34 0.08
C HIS A 166 -15.40 8.86 0.20
N ALA A 167 -14.20 9.41 0.06
CA ALA A 167 -13.99 10.87 0.13
C ALA A 167 -14.74 11.62 -0.98
N ILE A 168 -14.76 11.08 -2.19
CA ILE A 168 -15.48 11.67 -3.34
C ILE A 168 -16.99 11.59 -3.11
N VAL A 169 -17.51 10.42 -2.69
CA VAL A 169 -18.95 10.23 -2.44
C VAL A 169 -19.44 11.19 -1.36
N VAL A 170 -18.73 11.29 -0.25
CA VAL A 170 -19.09 12.22 0.84
C VAL A 170 -19.06 13.67 0.37
N ALA A 171 -18.02 14.08 -0.38
CA ALA A 171 -17.93 15.45 -0.91
C ALA A 171 -19.04 15.78 -1.91
N THR A 172 -19.50 14.81 -2.69
CA THR A 172 -20.58 15.00 -3.67
C THR A 172 -21.93 15.10 -2.95
N SER A 173 -22.19 14.23 -1.97
CA SER A 173 -23.44 14.23 -1.22
C SER A 173 -23.64 15.52 -0.38
N SER A 174 -22.56 16.02 0.25
CA SER A 174 -22.62 17.29 0.98
C SER A 174 -22.89 18.48 0.06
N GLY A 175 -22.31 18.53 -1.13
CA GLY A 175 -22.56 19.58 -2.10
C GLY A 175 -24.00 19.58 -2.65
N ILE A 176 -24.64 18.43 -2.79
CA ILE A 176 -26.06 18.33 -3.19
C ILE A 176 -26.97 18.86 -2.09
N LEU A 177 -26.69 18.55 -0.83
CA LEU A 177 -27.49 19.02 0.31
C LEU A 177 -27.40 20.55 0.50
N GLU A 178 -26.24 21.15 0.21
CA GLU A 178 -26.04 22.60 0.23
C GLU A 178 -26.83 23.35 -0.87
N GLN A 179 -27.11 22.69 -2.00
CA GLN A 179 -27.90 23.27 -3.10
C GLN A 179 -29.43 23.14 -2.89
N LEU A 180 -29.87 22.29 -1.97
CA LEU A 180 -31.29 22.05 -1.68
C LEU A 180 -31.84 22.90 -0.53
N ASN A 181 -30.97 23.60 0.22
CA ASN A 181 -31.30 24.55 1.30
C ASN A 181 -31.11 26.00 0.86
#